data_5084684aedf0dffcde1640d524681790
#
_entry.id   5084684aedf0dffcde1640d524681790
#
_cell.length_a   1.000
_cell.length_b   1.000
_cell.length_c   1.000
_cell.angle_alpha   90.00
_cell.angle_beta   90.00
_cell.angle_gamma   90.00
#
_symmetry.space_group_name_H-M   'P 1'
#
loop_
_entity.id
_entity.type
_entity.pdbx_description
1 polymer ?
#
loop_
_entity_poly.entity_id
_entity_poly.type
_entity_poly.pdbx_seq_one_letter_code
_entity_poly.pdbx_strand_id
1 'polypeptide(L)'
;MSTYIFGDLHGCYDEFTALLKNINYNENEDELIFTGDLIGRGPKPVDTLNLITALKAKHPGRIHSVLGNHDLNFLAVFYGYHKAKAKDNLDVLLNAPKLNDYIEFFISTPLLYVDPEKKIAVAHAGIYPKWTIDEAQKHTNVISKVLKDPLHTKVLLANMYADHPDHFEEQMLSSDLNYWRFIVSAFTRMRLCSKELVLDYGHSDCTVIEAQKDNIYPWFNFGSPFEYKRENFTLFFGHWAALNAQCDREHVVALDTGCVWGDRLSCYALEKQEKISVLSLQKKRESK
;
A
#
# COMPACT_ATOMS: atom_id res chain seq x y z
N MET A 1 0.84 -2.14 -25.31
CA MET A 1 0.30 -2.47 -23.97
C MET A 1 1.47 -2.46 -23.00
N SER A 2 1.44 -1.56 -22.04
CA SER A 2 2.47 -1.43 -21.01
C SER A 2 1.82 -1.50 -19.64
N THR A 3 2.55 -2.03 -18.65
CA THR A 3 2.09 -2.13 -17.27
C THR A 3 2.89 -1.17 -16.41
N TYR A 4 2.20 -0.29 -15.70
CA TYR A 4 2.81 0.70 -14.81
C TYR A 4 2.35 0.49 -13.37
N ILE A 5 3.31 0.29 -12.45
CA ILE A 5 3.04 0.12 -11.02
C ILE A 5 3.41 1.43 -10.32
N PHE A 6 2.44 2.09 -9.71
CA PHE A 6 2.59 3.39 -9.05
C PHE A 6 2.82 3.22 -7.56
N GLY A 7 3.76 4.01 -7.01
CA GLY A 7 3.88 4.21 -5.58
C GLY A 7 2.74 5.06 -5.00
N ASP A 8 2.86 5.41 -3.73
CA ASP A 8 1.84 6.12 -2.95
C ASP A 8 1.46 7.46 -3.55
N LEU A 9 0.17 7.63 -3.86
CA LEU A 9 -0.34 8.86 -4.47
C LEU A 9 -0.69 9.94 -3.43
N HIS A 10 -1.27 9.53 -2.32
CA HIS A 10 -1.70 10.43 -1.24
C HIS A 10 -2.53 11.65 -1.71
N GLY A 11 -3.30 11.55 -2.79
CA GLY A 11 -4.06 12.68 -3.33
C GLY A 11 -3.20 13.74 -4.05
N CYS A 12 -1.99 13.40 -4.49
CA CYS A 12 -1.12 14.24 -5.32
C CYS A 12 -1.56 14.12 -6.80
N TYR A 13 -2.75 14.64 -7.10
CA TYR A 13 -3.42 14.52 -8.40
C TYR A 13 -2.63 15.15 -9.56
N ASP A 14 -2.03 16.33 -9.32
CA ASP A 14 -1.32 17.04 -10.38
C ASP A 14 -0.06 16.28 -10.78
N GLU A 15 0.67 15.72 -9.82
CA GLU A 15 1.82 14.86 -10.05
C GLU A 15 1.41 13.55 -10.72
N PHE A 16 0.28 12.96 -10.32
CA PHE A 16 -0.25 11.76 -10.95
C PHE A 16 -0.56 11.98 -12.42
N THR A 17 -1.29 13.05 -12.75
CA THR A 17 -1.61 13.40 -14.15
C THR A 17 -0.37 13.79 -14.96
N ALA A 18 0.60 14.47 -14.34
CA ALA A 18 1.87 14.76 -14.98
C ALA A 18 2.67 13.49 -15.29
N LEU A 19 2.68 12.52 -14.37
CA LEU A 19 3.35 11.23 -14.58
C LEU A 19 2.66 10.41 -15.67
N LEU A 20 1.31 10.36 -15.69
CA LEU A 20 0.54 9.73 -16.79
C LEU A 20 0.90 10.33 -18.16
N LYS A 21 1.03 11.65 -18.22
CA LYS A 21 1.46 12.35 -19.45
C LYS A 21 2.90 12.01 -19.81
N ASN A 22 3.81 11.98 -18.83
CA ASN A 22 5.23 11.68 -19.05
C ASN A 22 5.46 10.28 -19.64
N ILE A 23 4.70 9.28 -19.16
CA ILE A 23 4.77 7.90 -19.67
C ILE A 23 3.96 7.69 -20.97
N ASN A 24 3.28 8.74 -21.49
CA ASN A 24 2.36 8.66 -22.63
C ASN A 24 1.28 7.58 -22.45
N TYR A 25 0.68 7.54 -21.23
CA TYR A 25 -0.35 6.55 -20.87
C TYR A 25 -1.49 6.50 -21.88
N ASN A 26 -1.77 5.29 -22.38
CA ASN A 26 -2.91 5.02 -23.26
C ASN A 26 -3.97 4.20 -22.50
N GLU A 27 -5.08 4.83 -22.11
CA GLU A 27 -6.14 4.18 -21.33
C GLU A 27 -6.75 2.93 -22.01
N ASN A 28 -6.69 2.84 -23.34
CA ASN A 28 -7.26 1.73 -24.09
C ASN A 28 -6.33 0.51 -24.18
N GLU A 29 -5.06 0.65 -23.84
CA GLU A 29 -4.07 -0.40 -24.00
C GLU A 29 -3.30 -0.71 -22.72
N ASP A 30 -2.97 0.32 -21.92
CA ASP A 30 -2.06 0.19 -20.79
C ASP A 30 -2.79 -0.17 -19.50
N GLU A 31 -2.04 -0.75 -18.57
CA GLU A 31 -2.50 -1.16 -17.26
C GLU A 31 -1.85 -0.32 -16.16
N LEU A 32 -2.64 0.08 -15.18
CA LEU A 32 -2.19 0.78 -13.98
C LEU A 32 -2.43 -0.07 -12.74
N ILE A 33 -1.40 -0.21 -11.92
CA ILE A 33 -1.45 -0.91 -10.64
C ILE A 33 -0.93 0.04 -9.56
N PHE A 34 -1.65 0.18 -8.45
CA PHE A 34 -1.29 1.10 -7.37
C PHE A 34 -0.92 0.33 -6.11
N THR A 35 0.17 0.75 -5.46
CA THR A 35 0.65 0.15 -4.20
C THR A 35 -0.19 0.54 -2.97
N GLY A 36 -1.31 1.24 -3.15
CA GLY A 36 -2.15 1.74 -2.06
C GLY A 36 -1.83 3.17 -1.67
N ASP A 37 -2.42 3.64 -0.56
CA ASP A 37 -2.38 5.03 -0.10
C ASP A 37 -2.69 6.01 -1.24
N LEU A 38 -3.84 5.75 -1.89
CA LEU A 38 -4.33 6.62 -2.96
C LEU A 38 -4.69 8.01 -2.46
N ILE A 39 -5.08 8.08 -1.18
CA ILE A 39 -5.58 9.28 -0.50
C ILE A 39 -4.85 9.54 0.82
N GLY A 40 -5.22 10.65 1.44
CA GLY A 40 -4.65 11.10 2.70
C GLY A 40 -3.50 12.08 2.51
N ARG A 41 -3.52 13.18 3.29
CA ARG A 41 -2.49 14.22 3.37
C ARG A 41 -2.40 15.18 2.19
N GLY A 42 -2.42 14.71 0.96
CA GLY A 42 -2.24 15.55 -0.23
C GLY A 42 -3.44 16.42 -0.58
N PRO A 43 -3.29 17.34 -1.53
CA PRO A 43 -4.22 18.45 -1.72
C PRO A 43 -5.52 18.08 -2.44
N LYS A 44 -5.51 17.03 -3.29
CA LYS A 44 -6.60 16.74 -4.24
C LYS A 44 -7.06 15.28 -4.19
N PRO A 45 -7.46 14.73 -3.01
CA PRO A 45 -7.84 13.32 -2.90
C PRO A 45 -9.13 13.00 -3.67
N VAL A 46 -10.07 13.95 -3.79
CA VAL A 46 -11.32 13.76 -4.55
C VAL A 46 -11.03 13.62 -6.04
N ASP A 47 -10.17 14.49 -6.61
CA ASP A 47 -9.82 14.43 -8.03
C ASP A 47 -9.06 13.14 -8.35
N THR A 48 -8.17 12.71 -7.45
CA THR A 48 -7.43 11.45 -7.56
C THR A 48 -8.37 10.26 -7.63
N LEU A 49 -9.32 10.14 -6.69
CA LEU A 49 -10.29 9.04 -6.69
C LEU A 49 -11.26 9.11 -7.87
N ASN A 50 -11.71 10.31 -8.26
CA ASN A 50 -12.57 10.47 -9.42
C ASN A 50 -11.89 9.93 -10.70
N LEU A 51 -10.62 10.23 -10.91
CA LEU A 51 -9.88 9.73 -12.06
C LEU A 51 -9.71 8.20 -12.00
N ILE A 52 -9.24 7.66 -10.87
CA ILE A 52 -8.98 6.22 -10.73
C ILE A 52 -10.27 5.41 -10.85
N THR A 53 -11.36 5.83 -10.18
CA THR A 53 -12.64 5.11 -10.22
C THR A 53 -13.28 5.20 -11.60
N ALA A 54 -13.14 6.32 -12.32
CA ALA A 54 -13.62 6.45 -13.70
C ALA A 54 -12.84 5.53 -14.65
N LEU A 55 -11.51 5.50 -14.55
CA LEU A 55 -10.68 4.58 -15.34
C LEU A 55 -11.01 3.12 -15.02
N LYS A 56 -11.20 2.77 -13.75
CA LYS A 56 -11.58 1.41 -13.34
C LYS A 56 -12.97 1.01 -13.85
N ALA A 57 -13.93 1.91 -13.81
CA ALA A 57 -15.28 1.64 -14.35
C ALA A 57 -15.25 1.41 -15.86
N LYS A 58 -14.40 2.15 -16.57
CA LYS A 58 -14.24 2.03 -18.03
C LYS A 58 -13.42 0.79 -18.42
N HIS A 59 -12.39 0.47 -17.64
CA HIS A 59 -11.41 -0.59 -17.92
C HIS A 59 -11.15 -1.46 -16.67
N PRO A 60 -12.12 -2.24 -16.17
CA PRO A 60 -12.03 -2.94 -14.88
C PRO A 60 -10.89 -3.96 -14.80
N GLY A 61 -10.48 -4.53 -15.95
CA GLY A 61 -9.38 -5.48 -16.02
C GLY A 61 -7.99 -4.86 -16.16
N ARG A 62 -7.86 -3.52 -16.16
CA ARG A 62 -6.58 -2.83 -16.38
C ARG A 62 -6.22 -1.85 -15.26
N ILE A 63 -7.12 -1.61 -14.34
CA ILE A 63 -6.89 -0.68 -13.21
C ILE A 63 -6.99 -1.48 -11.93
N HIS A 64 -5.87 -1.64 -11.25
CA HIS A 64 -5.75 -2.42 -10.03
C HIS A 64 -5.16 -1.57 -8.90
N SER A 65 -5.56 -1.85 -7.69
CA SER A 65 -5.01 -1.23 -6.50
C SER A 65 -5.00 -2.22 -5.35
N VAL A 66 -4.11 -2.00 -4.40
CA VAL A 66 -4.20 -2.61 -3.08
C VAL A 66 -4.55 -1.54 -2.04
N LEU A 67 -5.01 -1.95 -0.86
CA LEU A 67 -5.29 -1.04 0.24
C LEU A 67 -4.01 -0.65 0.96
N GLY A 68 -3.82 0.66 1.16
CA GLY A 68 -2.84 1.20 2.07
C GLY A 68 -3.42 1.50 3.45
N ASN A 69 -2.56 1.90 4.39
CA ASN A 69 -3.01 2.23 5.74
C ASN A 69 -3.85 3.52 5.80
N HIS A 70 -3.60 4.49 4.92
CA HIS A 70 -4.44 5.68 4.82
C HIS A 70 -5.80 5.39 4.22
N ASP A 71 -5.89 4.47 3.27
CA ASP A 71 -7.16 4.04 2.66
C ASP A 71 -8.03 3.33 3.70
N LEU A 72 -7.45 2.42 4.50
CA LEU A 72 -8.14 1.77 5.63
C LEU A 72 -8.54 2.77 6.72
N ASN A 73 -7.67 3.75 7.02
CA ASN A 73 -8.01 4.81 7.97
C ASN A 73 -9.20 5.65 7.51
N PHE A 74 -9.32 5.93 6.20
CA PHE A 74 -10.49 6.62 5.65
C PHE A 74 -11.79 5.84 5.91
N LEU A 75 -11.78 4.52 5.68
CA LEU A 75 -12.92 3.66 6.02
C LEU A 75 -13.25 3.74 7.52
N ALA A 76 -12.23 3.66 8.40
CA ALA A 76 -12.45 3.74 9.84
C ALA A 76 -13.02 5.10 10.29
N VAL A 77 -12.59 6.20 9.65
CA VAL A 77 -13.14 7.54 9.91
C VAL A 77 -14.57 7.64 9.39
N PHE A 78 -14.87 7.16 8.20
CA PHE A 78 -16.22 7.16 7.63
C PHE A 78 -17.22 6.42 8.53
N TYR A 79 -16.84 5.26 9.06
CA TYR A 79 -17.68 4.50 9.97
C TYR A 79 -17.68 5.03 11.42
N GLY A 80 -16.95 6.11 11.71
CA GLY A 80 -16.90 6.76 13.03
C GLY A 80 -16.04 6.04 14.07
N TYR A 81 -15.19 5.12 13.67
CA TYR A 81 -14.28 4.41 14.59
C TYR A 81 -12.98 5.16 14.85
N HIS A 82 -12.55 5.99 13.91
CA HIS A 82 -11.42 6.89 14.08
C HIS A 82 -11.84 8.34 13.88
N LYS A 83 -11.11 9.26 14.52
CA LYS A 83 -11.27 10.69 14.30
C LYS A 83 -10.44 11.14 13.10
N ALA A 84 -11.05 11.91 12.19
CA ALA A 84 -10.32 12.60 11.14
C ALA A 84 -9.25 13.53 11.75
N LYS A 85 -8.03 13.44 11.29
CA LYS A 85 -6.97 14.37 11.65
C LYS A 85 -6.85 15.41 10.53
N ALA A 86 -6.77 16.69 10.87
CA ALA A 86 -6.71 17.77 9.89
C ALA A 86 -5.59 17.56 8.85
N LYS A 87 -4.45 17.00 9.27
CA LYS A 87 -3.33 16.68 8.38
C LYS A 87 -3.62 15.61 7.33
N ASP A 88 -4.66 14.79 7.52
CA ASP A 88 -4.98 13.69 6.60
C ASP A 88 -5.91 14.13 5.47
N ASN A 89 -6.45 15.37 5.53
CA ASN A 89 -7.31 16.01 4.51
C ASN A 89 -8.49 15.13 4.06
N LEU A 90 -9.12 14.43 5.00
CA LEU A 90 -10.23 13.52 4.73
C LEU A 90 -11.60 14.22 4.65
N ASP A 91 -11.73 15.41 5.21
CA ASP A 91 -13.01 16.14 5.26
C ASP A 91 -13.59 16.40 3.87
N VAL A 92 -12.72 16.68 2.88
CA VAL A 92 -13.13 16.91 1.48
C VAL A 92 -13.71 15.64 0.85
N LEU A 93 -13.23 14.47 1.23
CA LEU A 93 -13.76 13.17 0.78
C LEU A 93 -15.08 12.83 1.48
N LEU A 94 -15.14 13.06 2.80
CA LEU A 94 -16.35 12.79 3.60
C LEU A 94 -17.55 13.65 3.19
N ASN A 95 -17.30 14.81 2.57
CA ASN A 95 -18.32 15.70 2.02
C ASN A 95 -18.48 15.58 0.50
N ALA A 96 -17.79 14.65 -0.14
CA ALA A 96 -17.83 14.51 -1.60
C ALA A 96 -19.16 13.89 -2.08
N PRO A 97 -19.70 14.34 -3.23
CA PRO A 97 -20.96 13.78 -3.78
C PRO A 97 -20.89 12.28 -4.07
N LYS A 98 -19.70 11.73 -4.34
CA LYS A 98 -19.45 10.32 -4.66
C LYS A 98 -18.89 9.52 -3.49
N LEU A 99 -19.12 9.98 -2.26
CA LEU A 99 -18.58 9.32 -1.06
C LEU A 99 -18.86 7.81 -1.02
N ASN A 100 -20.10 7.40 -1.30
CA ASN A 100 -20.47 5.98 -1.26
C ASN A 100 -19.72 5.16 -2.33
N ASP A 101 -19.47 5.71 -3.51
CA ASP A 101 -18.70 5.04 -4.57
C ASP A 101 -17.24 4.82 -4.12
N TYR A 102 -16.67 5.79 -3.40
CA TYR A 102 -15.32 5.66 -2.84
C TYR A 102 -15.25 4.61 -1.74
N ILE A 103 -16.27 4.57 -0.85
CA ILE A 103 -16.36 3.54 0.19
C ILE A 103 -16.46 2.15 -0.44
N GLU A 104 -17.32 1.97 -1.43
CA GLU A 104 -17.47 0.70 -2.14
C GLU A 104 -16.17 0.28 -2.86
N PHE A 105 -15.49 1.26 -3.50
CA PHE A 105 -14.19 1.05 -4.12
C PHE A 105 -13.17 0.49 -3.12
N PHE A 106 -13.00 1.13 -1.95
CA PHE A 106 -12.04 0.68 -0.96
C PHE A 106 -12.43 -0.66 -0.30
N ILE A 107 -13.71 -0.89 0.00
CA ILE A 107 -14.19 -2.18 0.53
C ILE A 107 -13.91 -3.32 -0.45
N SER A 108 -13.98 -3.05 -1.75
CA SER A 108 -13.73 -4.05 -2.80
C SER A 108 -12.24 -4.22 -3.14
N THR A 109 -11.39 -3.31 -2.69
CA THR A 109 -9.94 -3.32 -2.97
C THR A 109 -9.22 -4.33 -2.05
N PRO A 110 -8.38 -5.23 -2.58
CA PRO A 110 -7.66 -6.22 -1.78
C PRO A 110 -6.43 -5.63 -1.09
N LEU A 111 -5.82 -6.38 -0.16
CA LEU A 111 -4.50 -6.05 0.43
C LEU A 111 -3.30 -6.54 -0.42
N LEU A 112 -3.55 -7.49 -1.33
CA LEU A 112 -2.53 -8.07 -2.21
C LEU A 112 -3.12 -8.25 -3.61
N TYR A 113 -2.41 -7.78 -4.62
CA TYR A 113 -2.65 -8.08 -6.03
C TYR A 113 -1.58 -9.03 -6.54
N VAL A 114 -1.97 -10.08 -7.25
CA VAL A 114 -1.05 -11.05 -7.84
C VAL A 114 -1.42 -11.27 -9.30
N ASP A 115 -0.44 -11.10 -10.18
CA ASP A 115 -0.55 -11.48 -11.59
C ASP A 115 0.42 -12.64 -11.86
N PRO A 116 -0.09 -13.88 -11.99
CA PRO A 116 0.75 -15.06 -12.18
C PRO A 116 1.37 -15.13 -13.59
N GLU A 117 0.79 -14.45 -14.60
CA GLU A 117 1.33 -14.44 -15.95
C GLU A 117 2.54 -13.49 -16.03
N LYS A 118 2.42 -12.30 -15.47
CA LYS A 118 3.51 -11.32 -15.39
C LYS A 118 4.51 -11.62 -14.27
N LYS A 119 4.20 -12.58 -13.41
CA LYS A 119 5.02 -12.91 -12.24
C LYS A 119 5.26 -11.71 -11.32
N ILE A 120 4.21 -10.96 -11.04
CA ILE A 120 4.26 -9.82 -10.13
C ILE A 120 3.29 -9.99 -8.96
N ALA A 121 3.70 -9.48 -7.81
CA ALA A 121 2.88 -9.29 -6.62
C ALA A 121 2.98 -7.84 -6.17
N VAL A 122 1.86 -7.23 -5.76
CA VAL A 122 1.83 -5.85 -5.29
C VAL A 122 1.13 -5.81 -3.95
N ALA A 123 1.79 -5.27 -2.94
CA ALA A 123 1.27 -5.07 -1.60
C ALA A 123 1.69 -3.68 -1.09
N HIS A 124 0.93 -3.08 -0.18
CA HIS A 124 1.26 -1.73 0.26
C HIS A 124 2.57 -1.68 1.06
N ALA A 125 2.71 -2.49 2.12
CA ALA A 125 3.91 -2.50 2.97
C ALA A 125 4.81 -3.72 2.76
N GLY A 126 4.45 -4.61 1.83
CA GLY A 126 5.18 -5.85 1.56
C GLY A 126 4.42 -7.11 1.96
N ILE A 127 5.13 -8.23 2.00
CA ILE A 127 4.62 -9.54 2.42
C ILE A 127 5.47 -10.02 3.60
N TYR A 128 4.80 -10.52 4.65
CA TYR A 128 5.49 -11.05 5.82
C TYR A 128 6.49 -12.15 5.43
N PRO A 129 7.75 -12.09 5.90
CA PRO A 129 8.84 -12.90 5.33
C PRO A 129 8.71 -14.41 5.47
N LYS A 130 7.78 -14.90 6.29
CA LYS A 130 7.51 -16.35 6.42
C LYS A 130 6.54 -16.88 5.37
N TRP A 131 5.84 -16.01 4.61
CA TRP A 131 4.78 -16.44 3.71
C TRP A 131 5.25 -16.57 2.26
N THR A 132 4.78 -17.63 1.60
CA THR A 132 4.76 -17.74 0.15
C THR A 132 3.67 -16.82 -0.42
N ILE A 133 3.70 -16.59 -1.74
CA ILE A 133 2.65 -15.79 -2.41
C ILE A 133 1.26 -16.42 -2.20
N ASP A 134 1.15 -17.74 -2.28
CA ASP A 134 -0.11 -18.45 -2.07
C ASP A 134 -0.64 -18.31 -0.64
N GLU A 135 0.22 -18.40 0.38
CA GLU A 135 -0.17 -18.18 1.78
C GLU A 135 -0.60 -16.74 2.00
N ALA A 136 0.20 -15.78 1.51
CA ALA A 136 -0.12 -14.36 1.54
C ALA A 136 -1.51 -14.08 0.92
N GLN A 137 -1.81 -14.68 -0.22
CA GLN A 137 -3.11 -14.53 -0.89
C GLN A 137 -4.26 -15.15 -0.08
N LYS A 138 -4.05 -16.30 0.55
CA LYS A 138 -5.05 -16.89 1.46
C LYS A 138 -5.36 -15.97 2.64
N HIS A 139 -4.33 -15.40 3.26
CA HIS A 139 -4.48 -14.45 4.37
C HIS A 139 -5.26 -13.19 3.94
N THR A 140 -4.89 -12.57 2.83
CA THR A 140 -5.57 -11.36 2.35
C THR A 140 -7.00 -11.61 1.91
N ASN A 141 -7.31 -12.79 1.37
CA ASN A 141 -8.68 -13.19 1.04
C ASN A 141 -9.60 -13.26 2.27
N VAL A 142 -9.06 -13.58 3.45
CA VAL A 142 -9.83 -13.51 4.72
C VAL A 142 -10.22 -12.07 5.00
N ILE A 143 -9.28 -11.12 4.93
CA ILE A 143 -9.55 -9.70 5.18
C ILE A 143 -10.53 -9.13 4.14
N SER A 144 -10.42 -9.51 2.89
CA SER A 144 -11.39 -9.11 1.84
C SER A 144 -12.82 -9.57 2.15
N LYS A 145 -12.98 -10.75 2.79
CA LYS A 145 -14.30 -11.21 3.26
C LYS A 145 -14.76 -10.43 4.49
N VAL A 146 -13.85 -10.18 5.43
CA VAL A 146 -14.11 -9.39 6.65
C VAL A 146 -14.58 -7.98 6.28
N LEU A 147 -13.95 -7.30 5.32
CA LEU A 147 -14.34 -5.96 4.85
C LEU A 147 -15.68 -5.92 4.13
N LYS A 148 -16.18 -7.04 3.60
CA LYS A 148 -17.50 -7.14 2.96
C LYS A 148 -18.63 -7.49 3.92
N ASP A 149 -18.32 -7.93 5.13
CA ASP A 149 -19.29 -8.24 6.17
C ASP A 149 -19.44 -7.05 7.14
N PRO A 150 -20.60 -6.39 7.24
CA PRO A 150 -20.76 -5.17 8.04
C PRO A 150 -20.42 -5.33 9.52
N LEU A 151 -20.65 -6.52 10.11
CA LEU A 151 -20.34 -6.77 11.53
C LEU A 151 -18.84 -6.94 11.73
N HIS A 152 -18.20 -7.73 10.88
CA HIS A 152 -16.76 -7.96 10.96
C HIS A 152 -15.96 -6.72 10.56
N THR A 153 -16.40 -5.96 9.56
CA THR A 153 -15.82 -4.65 9.19
C THR A 153 -15.75 -3.71 10.39
N LYS A 154 -16.85 -3.61 11.15
CA LYS A 154 -16.89 -2.82 12.37
C LYS A 154 -15.82 -3.23 13.35
N VAL A 155 -15.73 -4.54 13.64
CA VAL A 155 -14.76 -5.08 14.61
C VAL A 155 -13.32 -4.84 14.13
N LEU A 156 -13.04 -5.08 12.86
CA LEU A 156 -11.71 -4.85 12.29
C LEU A 156 -11.32 -3.37 12.35
N LEU A 157 -12.11 -2.49 11.73
CA LEU A 157 -11.77 -1.06 11.58
C LEU A 157 -11.66 -0.33 12.93
N ALA A 158 -12.44 -0.74 13.94
CA ALA A 158 -12.34 -0.17 15.28
C ALA A 158 -11.07 -0.58 16.05
N ASN A 159 -10.40 -1.68 15.62
CA ASN A 159 -9.33 -2.30 16.40
C ASN A 159 -8.05 -2.58 15.59
N MET A 160 -7.99 -2.26 14.29
CA MET A 160 -6.90 -2.69 13.40
C MET A 160 -5.54 -2.10 13.73
N TYR A 161 -5.49 -0.90 14.31
CA TYR A 161 -4.24 -0.23 14.62
C TYR A 161 -3.82 -0.45 16.07
N ALA A 162 -3.12 -1.54 16.29
CA ALA A 162 -2.42 -1.83 17.52
C ALA A 162 -1.06 -2.44 17.16
N ASP A 163 -0.12 -2.32 18.08
CA ASP A 163 1.24 -2.83 17.88
C ASP A 163 1.35 -4.32 18.20
N HIS A 164 0.27 -4.91 18.71
CA HIS A 164 0.15 -6.35 18.95
C HIS A 164 -1.12 -6.93 18.31
N PRO A 165 -1.06 -8.18 17.80
CA PRO A 165 0.13 -9.05 17.75
C PRO A 165 1.19 -8.51 16.78
N ASP A 166 2.45 -8.69 17.13
CA ASP A 166 3.63 -8.25 16.37
C ASP A 166 4.35 -9.40 15.64
N HIS A 167 3.87 -10.62 15.79
CA HIS A 167 4.32 -11.81 15.07
C HIS A 167 3.16 -12.72 14.71
N PHE A 168 3.36 -13.53 13.67
CA PHE A 168 2.36 -14.51 13.24
C PHE A 168 2.52 -15.82 14.02
N GLU A 169 1.42 -16.27 14.59
CA GLU A 169 1.32 -17.56 15.25
C GLU A 169 0.45 -18.49 14.43
N GLU A 170 0.94 -19.68 14.10
CA GLU A 170 0.24 -20.66 13.24
C GLU A 170 -1.11 -21.11 13.80
N GLN A 171 -1.27 -21.08 15.14
CA GLN A 171 -2.53 -21.42 15.82
C GLN A 171 -3.58 -20.30 15.76
N MET A 172 -3.27 -19.10 15.27
CA MET A 172 -4.25 -18.05 15.10
C MET A 172 -5.36 -18.49 14.15
N LEU A 173 -6.60 -18.40 14.61
CA LEU A 173 -7.77 -18.73 13.80
C LEU A 173 -8.10 -17.56 12.88
N SER A 174 -8.47 -17.85 11.65
CA SER A 174 -8.84 -16.82 10.66
C SER A 174 -10.08 -16.01 11.02
N SER A 175 -10.83 -16.40 12.04
CA SER A 175 -11.96 -15.67 12.64
C SER A 175 -11.55 -14.73 13.77
N ASP A 176 -10.30 -14.80 14.24
CA ASP A 176 -9.84 -14.04 15.40
C ASP A 176 -9.45 -12.62 15.03
N LEU A 177 -9.81 -11.66 15.87
CA LEU A 177 -9.42 -10.26 15.72
C LEU A 177 -7.89 -10.10 15.69
N ASN A 178 -7.15 -10.85 16.50
CA ASN A 178 -5.69 -10.80 16.49
C ASN A 178 -5.09 -11.25 15.16
N TYR A 179 -5.66 -12.29 14.55
CA TYR A 179 -5.29 -12.70 13.21
C TYR A 179 -5.52 -11.54 12.20
N TRP A 180 -6.72 -10.94 12.19
CA TRP A 180 -7.04 -9.84 11.27
C TRP A 180 -6.11 -8.64 11.46
N ARG A 181 -5.83 -8.28 12.72
CA ARG A 181 -4.90 -7.18 13.06
C ARG A 181 -3.50 -7.44 12.54
N PHE A 182 -2.99 -8.68 12.75
CA PHE A 182 -1.67 -9.05 12.25
C PHE A 182 -1.61 -8.97 10.71
N ILE A 183 -2.61 -9.55 10.00
CA ILE A 183 -2.65 -9.50 8.54
C ILE A 183 -2.67 -8.05 8.04
N VAL A 184 -3.56 -7.22 8.56
CA VAL A 184 -3.61 -5.80 8.19
C VAL A 184 -2.27 -5.10 8.47
N SER A 185 -1.66 -5.33 9.62
CA SER A 185 -0.38 -4.72 9.98
C SER A 185 0.76 -5.17 9.08
N ALA A 186 0.84 -6.46 8.77
CA ALA A 186 1.87 -7.00 7.88
C ALA A 186 1.78 -6.40 6.46
N PHE A 187 0.58 -6.28 5.91
CA PHE A 187 0.39 -5.77 4.56
C PHE A 187 0.37 -4.24 4.44
N THR A 188 0.09 -3.49 5.54
CA THR A 188 -0.11 -2.04 5.43
C THR A 188 0.76 -1.20 6.37
N ARG A 189 1.47 -1.80 7.34
CA ARG A 189 2.26 -1.04 8.33
C ARG A 189 3.68 -1.55 8.51
N MET A 190 3.99 -2.75 8.03
CA MET A 190 5.30 -3.39 8.21
C MET A 190 6.41 -2.56 7.56
N ARG A 191 7.50 -2.33 8.32
CA ARG A 191 8.75 -1.72 7.84
C ARG A 191 9.95 -2.51 8.33
N LEU A 192 10.02 -2.69 9.63
CA LEU A 192 11.14 -3.24 10.36
C LEU A 192 10.71 -4.47 11.16
N CYS A 193 11.63 -5.40 11.36
CA CYS A 193 11.44 -6.54 12.26
C CYS A 193 12.76 -7.03 12.86
N SER A 194 12.66 -7.79 13.95
CA SER A 194 13.80 -8.51 14.53
C SER A 194 14.18 -9.72 13.66
N LYS A 195 15.28 -10.40 14.03
CA LYS A 195 15.71 -11.65 13.38
C LYS A 195 14.70 -12.79 13.52
N GLU A 196 13.90 -12.75 14.58
CA GLU A 196 12.82 -13.71 14.85
C GLU A 196 11.55 -13.36 14.09
N LEU A 197 11.58 -12.30 13.26
CA LEU A 197 10.48 -11.76 12.48
C LEU A 197 9.34 -11.21 13.33
N VAL A 198 9.67 -10.65 14.50
CA VAL A 198 8.76 -9.82 15.29
C VAL A 198 8.73 -8.43 14.67
N LEU A 199 7.56 -7.92 14.28
CA LEU A 199 7.39 -6.60 13.68
C LEU A 199 7.73 -5.51 14.70
N ASP A 200 8.50 -4.53 14.28
CA ASP A 200 8.89 -3.41 15.12
C ASP A 200 8.19 -2.12 14.67
N TYR A 201 7.56 -1.45 15.63
CA TYR A 201 6.90 -0.16 15.43
C TYR A 201 7.60 0.98 16.21
N GLY A 202 8.50 0.63 17.12
CA GLY A 202 9.22 1.58 17.97
C GLY A 202 10.25 2.41 17.19
N HIS A 203 10.85 1.83 16.14
CA HIS A 203 11.84 2.49 15.28
C HIS A 203 11.26 3.12 14.02
N SER A 204 9.94 3.38 13.97
CA SER A 204 9.26 3.91 12.78
C SER A 204 9.79 5.26 12.28
N ASP A 205 10.38 6.06 13.18
CA ASP A 205 10.95 7.38 12.90
C ASP A 205 12.50 7.36 12.79
N CYS A 206 13.13 6.19 12.98
CA CYS A 206 14.57 6.01 12.88
C CYS A 206 15.00 5.74 11.43
N THR A 207 16.27 6.05 11.14
CA THR A 207 16.91 5.56 9.91
C THR A 207 17.16 4.05 10.00
N VAL A 208 17.29 3.39 8.85
CA VAL A 208 17.63 1.95 8.80
C VAL A 208 18.95 1.66 9.57
N ILE A 209 19.94 2.55 9.47
CA ILE A 209 21.23 2.39 10.14
C ILE A 209 21.09 2.47 11.67
N GLU A 210 20.22 3.34 12.18
CA GLU A 210 19.95 3.45 13.62
C GLU A 210 19.23 2.20 14.13
N ALA A 211 18.17 1.77 13.45
CA ALA A 211 17.45 0.56 13.83
C ALA A 211 18.34 -0.69 13.85
N GLN A 212 19.28 -0.80 12.91
CA GLN A 212 20.23 -1.93 12.85
C GLN A 212 21.15 -2.02 14.07
N LYS A 213 21.45 -0.92 14.76
CA LYS A 213 22.22 -0.94 16.01
C LYS A 213 21.49 -1.69 17.13
N ASP A 214 20.16 -1.69 17.08
CA ASP A 214 19.29 -2.38 18.03
C ASP A 214 18.83 -3.75 17.54
N ASN A 215 19.49 -4.30 16.49
CA ASN A 215 19.18 -5.57 15.84
C ASN A 215 17.77 -5.60 15.20
N ILE A 216 17.30 -4.46 14.74
CA ILE A 216 16.06 -4.30 13.99
C ILE A 216 16.40 -3.97 12.53
N TYR A 217 15.76 -4.65 11.60
CA TYR A 217 16.14 -4.65 10.17
C TYR A 217 14.92 -4.47 9.28
N PRO A 218 15.09 -3.95 8.06
CA PRO A 218 14.04 -3.97 7.04
C PRO A 218 13.50 -5.39 6.82
N TRP A 219 12.18 -5.53 6.74
CA TRP A 219 11.54 -6.83 6.57
C TRP A 219 12.10 -7.61 5.36
N PHE A 220 12.42 -6.91 4.27
CA PHE A 220 12.94 -7.53 3.05
C PHE A 220 14.38 -8.07 3.20
N ASN A 221 15.06 -7.83 4.31
CA ASN A 221 16.34 -8.47 4.61
C ASN A 221 16.17 -9.93 5.02
N PHE A 222 14.99 -10.32 5.50
CA PHE A 222 14.69 -11.68 5.96
C PHE A 222 13.76 -12.43 5.02
N GLY A 223 12.96 -11.72 4.25
CA GLY A 223 12.16 -12.33 3.19
C GLY A 223 13.11 -13.15 2.35
N SER A 224 12.90 -14.45 2.33
CA SER A 224 13.74 -15.35 1.59
C SER A 224 13.68 -14.95 0.12
N PRO A 225 14.71 -14.28 -0.43
CA PRO A 225 14.80 -14.05 -1.88
C PRO A 225 14.71 -15.37 -2.64
N PHE A 226 14.95 -16.45 -1.92
CA PHE A 226 14.85 -17.81 -2.32
C PHE A 226 13.41 -18.26 -2.57
N GLU A 227 12.45 -17.80 -1.78
CA GLU A 227 11.03 -18.11 -1.97
C GLU A 227 10.46 -17.30 -3.13
N TYR A 228 10.77 -16.02 -3.20
CA TYR A 228 10.41 -15.17 -4.34
C TYR A 228 11.13 -15.64 -5.63
N LYS A 229 12.40 -16.02 -5.55
CA LYS A 229 13.14 -16.65 -6.67
C LYS A 229 12.57 -17.99 -7.12
N ARG A 230 12.09 -18.83 -6.20
CA ARG A 230 11.44 -20.10 -6.53
C ARG A 230 10.16 -19.90 -7.31
N GLU A 231 9.39 -18.89 -6.91
CA GLU A 231 8.13 -18.56 -7.55
C GLU A 231 8.33 -17.64 -8.75
N ASN A 232 9.53 -17.07 -8.92
CA ASN A 232 9.91 -16.08 -9.95
C ASN A 232 9.03 -14.82 -9.92
N PHE A 233 8.45 -14.47 -8.78
CA PHE A 233 7.68 -13.24 -8.63
C PHE A 233 8.58 -12.06 -8.31
N THR A 234 8.22 -10.87 -8.84
CA THR A 234 8.74 -9.59 -8.36
C THR A 234 7.69 -8.95 -7.48
N LEU A 235 8.06 -8.61 -6.24
CA LEU A 235 7.20 -7.93 -5.27
C LEU A 235 7.40 -6.41 -5.34
N PHE A 236 6.32 -5.68 -5.55
CA PHE A 236 6.29 -4.22 -5.53
C PHE A 236 5.59 -3.73 -4.27
N PHE A 237 6.14 -2.67 -3.64
CA PHE A 237 5.55 -2.08 -2.45
C PHE A 237 5.76 -0.56 -2.37
N GLY A 238 4.93 0.12 -1.57
CA GLY A 238 4.97 1.55 -1.28
C GLY A 238 5.31 1.83 0.18
N HIS A 239 4.47 2.63 0.88
CA HIS A 239 4.42 2.82 2.32
C HIS A 239 5.64 3.47 2.98
N TRP A 240 6.84 3.26 2.50
CA TRP A 240 8.06 3.63 3.21
C TRP A 240 8.84 4.72 2.49
N ALA A 241 8.30 5.95 2.53
CA ALA A 241 8.88 7.13 1.89
C ALA A 241 10.36 7.38 2.29
N ALA A 242 10.74 7.05 3.54
CA ALA A 242 12.11 7.24 4.01
C ALA A 242 13.15 6.39 3.28
N LEU A 243 12.75 5.30 2.61
CA LEU A 243 13.63 4.53 1.73
C LEU A 243 13.95 5.27 0.43
N ASN A 244 13.16 6.29 0.06
CA ASN A 244 13.25 6.97 -1.25
C ASN A 244 13.30 5.95 -2.41
N ALA A 245 12.46 4.93 -2.33
CA ALA A 245 12.40 3.78 -3.23
C ALA A 245 13.73 3.02 -3.40
N GLN A 246 14.64 3.09 -2.42
CA GLN A 246 15.88 2.31 -2.39
C GLN A 246 15.62 0.96 -1.74
N CYS A 247 15.86 -0.11 -2.49
CA CYS A 247 15.81 -1.48 -2.00
C CYS A 247 16.80 -2.30 -2.83
N ASP A 248 17.83 -2.85 -2.17
CA ASP A 248 18.91 -3.60 -2.83
C ASP A 248 18.61 -5.11 -2.92
N ARG A 249 17.34 -5.49 -2.71
CA ARG A 249 16.93 -6.91 -2.79
C ARG A 249 16.47 -7.26 -4.19
N GLU A 250 17.06 -8.31 -4.74
CA GLU A 250 16.61 -8.89 -5.99
C GLU A 250 15.13 -9.29 -5.89
N HIS A 251 14.35 -8.99 -6.90
CA HIS A 251 12.90 -9.25 -6.95
C HIS A 251 12.04 -8.51 -5.93
N VAL A 252 12.54 -7.45 -5.29
CA VAL A 252 11.77 -6.57 -4.42
C VAL A 252 11.96 -5.12 -4.85
N VAL A 253 10.88 -4.41 -5.16
CA VAL A 253 10.90 -3.06 -5.70
C VAL A 253 10.09 -2.12 -4.83
N ALA A 254 10.77 -1.19 -4.15
CA ALA A 254 10.12 -0.09 -3.42
C ALA A 254 9.74 1.04 -4.39
N LEU A 255 8.58 1.68 -4.21
CA LEU A 255 8.06 2.71 -5.10
C LEU A 255 7.63 4.00 -4.41
N ASP A 256 7.48 4.01 -3.08
CA ASP A 256 7.18 5.25 -2.36
C ASP A 256 8.41 6.16 -2.34
N THR A 257 8.32 7.27 -3.03
CA THR A 257 9.36 8.31 -3.13
C THR A 257 8.96 9.62 -2.46
N GLY A 258 7.96 9.58 -1.58
CA GLY A 258 7.61 10.70 -0.73
C GLY A 258 6.96 11.87 -1.46
N CYS A 259 6.11 11.63 -2.44
CA CYS A 259 5.44 12.69 -3.21
C CYS A 259 4.78 13.73 -2.30
N VAL A 260 3.93 13.30 -1.37
CA VAL A 260 3.23 14.19 -0.44
C VAL A 260 4.17 14.95 0.51
N TRP A 261 5.42 14.54 0.60
CA TRP A 261 6.47 15.17 1.42
C TRP A 261 7.37 16.11 0.61
N GLY A 262 7.06 16.33 -0.68
CA GLY A 262 7.76 17.27 -1.54
C GLY A 262 8.98 16.70 -2.25
N ASP A 263 9.08 15.36 -2.39
CA ASP A 263 10.16 14.75 -3.19
C ASP A 263 9.66 14.42 -4.61
N ARG A 264 9.16 13.24 -4.89
CA ARG A 264 8.69 12.86 -6.23
C ARG A 264 7.56 11.83 -6.19
N LEU A 265 6.79 11.72 -7.26
CA LEU A 265 5.92 10.59 -7.53
C LEU A 265 6.60 9.66 -8.52
N SER A 266 6.60 8.37 -8.21
CA SER A 266 7.26 7.36 -9.03
C SER A 266 6.31 6.26 -9.48
N CYS A 267 6.56 5.74 -10.68
CA CYS A 267 6.02 4.46 -11.13
C CYS A 267 7.13 3.58 -11.68
N TYR A 268 6.85 2.29 -11.81
CA TYR A 268 7.71 1.31 -12.46
C TYR A 268 7.07 0.85 -13.77
N ALA A 269 7.79 1.02 -14.88
CA ALA A 269 7.40 0.50 -16.19
C ALA A 269 7.89 -0.95 -16.29
N LEU A 270 6.97 -1.91 -16.18
CA LEU A 270 7.30 -3.32 -16.00
C LEU A 270 8.12 -3.89 -17.18
N GLU A 271 7.67 -3.65 -18.41
CA GLU A 271 8.30 -4.18 -19.61
C GLU A 271 9.67 -3.57 -19.89
N LYS A 272 9.90 -2.34 -19.43
CA LYS A 272 11.19 -1.64 -19.55
C LYS A 272 12.11 -1.85 -18.36
N GLN A 273 11.58 -2.38 -17.25
CA GLN A 273 12.29 -2.58 -15.99
C GLN A 273 12.92 -1.29 -15.45
N GLU A 274 12.22 -0.17 -15.56
CA GLU A 274 12.73 1.14 -15.13
C GLU A 274 11.74 1.89 -14.24
N LYS A 275 12.27 2.67 -13.29
CA LYS A 275 11.51 3.64 -12.49
C LYS A 275 11.44 4.97 -13.22
N ILE A 276 10.23 5.52 -13.37
CA ILE A 276 9.98 6.83 -13.98
C ILE A 276 9.36 7.71 -12.90
N SER A 277 9.78 8.97 -12.82
CA SER A 277 9.32 9.88 -11.76
C SER A 277 9.05 11.28 -12.29
N VAL A 278 8.21 12.00 -11.56
CA VAL A 278 8.04 13.46 -11.69
C VAL A 278 8.27 14.12 -10.33
N LEU A 279 8.78 15.34 -10.33
CA LEU A 279 8.99 16.10 -9.10
C LEU A 279 7.65 16.47 -8.47
N SER A 280 7.61 16.42 -7.15
CA SER A 280 6.45 16.88 -6.39
C SER A 280 6.28 18.40 -6.48
N LEU A 281 5.04 18.83 -6.53
CA LEU A 281 4.62 20.23 -6.40
C LEU A 281 4.36 20.63 -4.93
N GLN A 282 4.43 19.64 -4.02
CA GLN A 282 4.24 19.87 -2.60
C GLN A 282 5.46 20.53 -1.97
N LYS A 283 5.25 21.31 -0.91
CA LYS A 283 6.37 21.90 -0.16
C LYS A 283 7.19 20.81 0.50
N LYS A 284 8.50 20.86 0.30
CA LYS A 284 9.41 19.92 0.97
C LYS A 284 9.27 20.08 2.49
N ARG A 285 9.07 18.95 3.17
CA ARG A 285 9.04 18.94 4.63
C ARG A 285 10.44 19.26 5.14
N GLU A 286 10.57 20.30 5.97
CA GLU A 286 11.84 20.56 6.65
C GLU A 286 12.19 19.34 7.51
N SER A 287 13.39 18.80 7.31
CA SER A 287 13.94 17.77 8.16
C SER A 287 14.07 18.34 9.58
N LYS A 288 13.37 17.72 10.53
CA LYS A 288 13.58 18.00 11.96
C LYS A 288 14.93 17.48 12.39
#